data_804524165d54638375d7bd0293acb58d
#
_entry.id   804524165d54638375d7bd0293acb58d
#
_cell.length_a   1.000
_cell.length_b   1.000
_cell.length_c   1.000
_cell.angle_alpha   90.00
_cell.angle_beta   90.00
_cell.angle_gamma   90.00
#
_symmetry.space_group_name_H-M   'P 1'
#
loop_
_entity.id
_entity.type
_entity.pdbx_description
1 polymer ?
#
loop_
_entity_poly.entity_id
_entity_poly.type
_entity_poly.pdbx_seq_one_letter_code
_entity_poly.pdbx_strand_id
1 'polypeptide(L)'
;TLNAKAAIFAITGVFDDIGFELPIMISGTITDASGRTLSGQTAEAFYNSIRHAKPLSVGFNCALGADALRPHIQTLSNIANTYVSAHPNAGLPNEFGEYDETAEETTALLEGFAKAGILNIVGGCCGTTPEHIRHIADMVANYPPRVIPEIAPACRLSGLEPFNITPDSLFVNVGERTNVTGSKKFLRLIKTEAYTEALDVARDQVEGGAQIVDINMDEGMLDSKQAMIHFVNLVSGEPDISRVPLMLDSSKWDIIEEGLKRAQGKCVVNSISLKEGYDEFVRHAKLCMRYGAAVIVMAFDEDGQADTYERKIQICQRSYDVLVNEVGFPSEDIIFDPNVFAVATGITEHNNYGADFIEATRWITENLPNAMVSGGVSNVSFSFRGNPIREAINSVFLYHAIKNGLTMGIVNPSMLEIYDDIPKEARDAIEDVMLNRNQGE
;
A
#
# COMPACT_ATOMS: atom_id res chain seq x y z
N THR A 1 3.47 -14.81 -4.52
CA THR A 1 4.08 -13.49 -4.79
C THR A 1 5.26 -13.21 -3.86
N LEU A 2 5.23 -13.63 -2.58
CA LEU A 2 6.32 -13.36 -1.63
C LEU A 2 7.69 -13.85 -2.13
N ASN A 3 7.77 -15.05 -2.71
CA ASN A 3 9.01 -15.58 -3.28
C ASN A 3 9.52 -14.72 -4.45
N ALA A 4 8.62 -14.18 -5.28
CA ALA A 4 9.01 -13.25 -6.35
C ALA A 4 9.61 -11.95 -5.77
N LYS A 5 9.01 -11.39 -4.71
CA LYS A 5 9.55 -10.22 -4.01
C LYS A 5 10.92 -10.49 -3.39
N ALA A 6 11.11 -11.67 -2.78
CA ALA A 6 12.40 -12.06 -2.24
C ALA A 6 13.48 -12.19 -3.35
N ALA A 7 13.12 -12.75 -4.51
CA ALA A 7 14.00 -12.81 -5.67
C ALA A 7 14.34 -11.42 -6.21
N ILE A 8 13.34 -10.52 -6.34
CA ILE A 8 13.55 -9.12 -6.76
C ILE A 8 14.51 -8.42 -5.79
N PHE A 9 14.31 -8.56 -4.48
CA PHE A 9 15.19 -7.98 -3.47
C PHE A 9 16.64 -8.45 -3.62
N ALA A 10 16.84 -9.76 -3.85
CA ALA A 10 18.18 -10.33 -4.06
C ALA A 10 18.82 -9.85 -5.37
N ILE A 11 18.04 -9.83 -6.48
CA ILE A 11 18.50 -9.37 -7.80
C ILE A 11 18.93 -7.90 -7.73
N THR A 12 18.12 -7.05 -7.11
CA THR A 12 18.44 -5.63 -6.94
C THR A 12 19.76 -5.45 -6.16
N GLY A 13 19.98 -6.28 -5.12
CA GLY A 13 21.24 -6.28 -4.39
C GLY A 13 22.44 -6.65 -5.26
N VAL A 14 22.29 -7.64 -6.12
CA VAL A 14 23.35 -8.00 -7.08
C VAL A 14 23.60 -6.85 -8.05
N PHE A 15 22.56 -6.16 -8.53
CA PHE A 15 22.74 -4.99 -9.41
C PHE A 15 23.52 -3.86 -8.73
N ASP A 16 23.22 -3.60 -7.46
CA ASP A 16 23.99 -2.64 -6.65
C ASP A 16 25.48 -3.03 -6.57
N ASP A 17 25.76 -4.31 -6.34
CA ASP A 17 27.13 -4.83 -6.21
C ASP A 17 27.92 -4.77 -7.52
N ILE A 18 27.27 -5.07 -8.67
CA ILE A 18 27.94 -5.10 -9.98
C ILE A 18 27.91 -3.75 -10.72
N GLY A 19 27.07 -2.81 -10.26
CA GLY A 19 26.98 -1.45 -10.79
C GLY A 19 26.24 -1.31 -12.13
N PHE A 20 25.44 -2.31 -12.54
CA PHE A 20 24.55 -2.22 -13.71
C PHE A 20 23.33 -3.12 -13.55
N GLU A 21 22.24 -2.78 -14.25
CA GLU A 21 21.00 -3.53 -14.24
C GLU A 21 20.82 -4.38 -15.50
N LEU A 22 20.29 -5.58 -15.34
CA LEU A 22 19.82 -6.43 -16.44
C LEU A 22 18.28 -6.38 -16.52
N PRO A 23 17.71 -6.56 -17.72
CA PRO A 23 16.25 -6.63 -17.86
C PRO A 23 15.65 -7.78 -17.05
N ILE A 24 14.63 -7.49 -16.26
CA ILE A 24 13.88 -8.48 -15.49
C ILE A 24 12.56 -8.77 -16.21
N MET A 25 12.26 -10.05 -16.44
CA MET A 25 10.96 -10.51 -16.91
C MET A 25 10.27 -11.25 -15.78
N ILE A 26 9.03 -10.85 -15.45
CA ILE A 26 8.27 -11.48 -14.36
C ILE A 26 7.04 -12.16 -14.94
N SER A 27 6.89 -13.44 -14.66
CA SER A 27 5.74 -14.24 -15.07
C SER A 27 5.14 -14.92 -13.85
N GLY A 28 3.86 -14.67 -13.60
CA GLY A 28 3.08 -15.31 -12.55
C GLY A 28 2.29 -16.49 -13.09
N THR A 29 1.59 -17.19 -12.18
CA THR A 29 0.69 -18.28 -12.55
C THR A 29 -0.67 -18.06 -11.88
N ILE A 30 -1.74 -18.02 -12.68
CA ILE A 30 -3.12 -18.09 -12.19
C ILE A 30 -3.47 -19.57 -12.10
N THR A 31 -3.77 -20.04 -10.90
CA THR A 31 -3.78 -21.47 -10.61
C THR A 31 -5.09 -22.19 -10.94
N ASP A 32 -6.19 -21.44 -11.01
CA ASP A 32 -7.51 -22.00 -11.20
C ASP A 32 -8.54 -20.97 -11.74
N ALA A 33 -9.78 -21.42 -11.90
CA ALA A 33 -10.89 -20.61 -12.38
C ALA A 33 -11.29 -19.45 -11.45
N SER A 34 -10.76 -19.36 -10.21
CA SER A 34 -11.00 -18.22 -9.34
C SER A 34 -10.26 -16.95 -9.82
N GLY A 35 -9.32 -17.11 -10.76
CA GLY A 35 -8.54 -15.99 -11.31
C GLY A 35 -7.44 -15.47 -10.37
N ARG A 36 -6.99 -16.31 -9.44
CA ARG A 36 -6.01 -15.95 -8.43
C ARG A 36 -4.71 -16.74 -8.59
N THR A 37 -3.61 -16.15 -8.13
CA THR A 37 -2.36 -16.87 -7.92
C THR A 37 -2.52 -17.90 -6.80
N LEU A 38 -1.60 -18.85 -6.69
CA LEU A 38 -1.61 -19.85 -5.61
C LEU A 38 -1.66 -19.23 -4.20
N SER A 39 -1.09 -18.05 -4.03
CA SER A 39 -1.12 -17.31 -2.77
C SER A 39 -2.32 -16.36 -2.61
N GLY A 40 -3.32 -16.48 -3.48
CA GLY A 40 -4.63 -15.84 -3.37
C GLY A 40 -4.75 -14.45 -4.01
N GLN A 41 -3.69 -13.89 -4.60
CA GLN A 41 -3.75 -12.56 -5.21
C GLN A 41 -4.45 -12.56 -6.57
N THR A 42 -5.22 -11.51 -6.84
CA THR A 42 -5.71 -11.17 -8.19
C THR A 42 -4.56 -10.75 -9.10
N ALA A 43 -4.79 -10.71 -10.41
CA ALA A 43 -3.79 -10.26 -11.40
C ALA A 43 -3.27 -8.85 -11.11
N GLU A 44 -4.14 -7.92 -10.75
CA GLU A 44 -3.76 -6.55 -10.41
C GLU A 44 -3.02 -6.46 -9.07
N ALA A 45 -3.47 -7.16 -8.04
CA ALA A 45 -2.77 -7.21 -6.76
C ALA A 45 -1.35 -7.80 -6.91
N PHE A 46 -1.20 -8.84 -7.73
CA PHE A 46 0.10 -9.38 -8.09
C PHE A 46 0.99 -8.31 -8.74
N TYR A 47 0.47 -7.60 -9.76
CA TYR A 47 1.26 -6.57 -10.44
C TYR A 47 1.62 -5.41 -9.51
N ASN A 48 0.70 -4.92 -8.67
CA ASN A 48 0.99 -3.89 -7.68
C ASN A 48 2.13 -4.31 -6.72
N SER A 49 2.19 -5.60 -6.38
CA SER A 49 3.20 -6.14 -5.45
C SER A 49 4.60 -6.21 -6.05
N ILE A 50 4.75 -6.30 -7.39
CA ILE A 50 6.05 -6.54 -8.05
C ILE A 50 6.50 -5.43 -8.99
N ARG A 51 5.65 -4.43 -9.27
CA ARG A 51 5.96 -3.38 -10.25
C ARG A 51 7.15 -2.50 -9.88
N HIS A 52 7.54 -2.43 -8.59
CA HIS A 52 8.75 -1.74 -8.12
C HIS A 52 10.04 -2.31 -8.72
N ALA A 53 10.02 -3.55 -9.20
CA ALA A 53 11.13 -4.15 -9.94
C ALA A 53 11.37 -3.49 -11.32
N LYS A 54 10.46 -2.60 -11.78
CA LYS A 54 10.48 -1.99 -13.11
C LYS A 54 10.74 -3.03 -14.22
N PRO A 55 9.96 -4.13 -14.26
CA PRO A 55 10.26 -5.25 -15.15
C PRO A 55 10.16 -4.84 -16.61
N LEU A 56 10.99 -5.45 -17.47
CA LEU A 56 10.87 -5.35 -18.92
C LEU A 56 9.50 -5.88 -19.40
N SER A 57 9.05 -6.97 -18.79
CA SER A 57 7.72 -7.53 -19.04
C SER A 57 7.11 -8.15 -17.80
N VAL A 58 5.77 -8.11 -17.76
CA VAL A 58 4.95 -8.83 -16.80
C VAL A 58 3.93 -9.70 -17.55
N GLY A 59 3.64 -10.87 -17.05
CA GLY A 59 2.68 -11.75 -17.69
C GLY A 59 2.29 -12.93 -16.85
N PHE A 60 1.59 -13.85 -17.51
CA PHE A 60 1.19 -15.11 -16.89
C PHE A 60 1.56 -16.30 -17.77
N ASN A 61 1.85 -17.40 -17.11
CA ASN A 61 2.15 -18.68 -17.75
C ASN A 61 1.50 -19.83 -17.01
N CYS A 62 1.38 -20.95 -17.72
CA CYS A 62 0.98 -22.25 -17.14
C CYS A 62 -0.42 -22.29 -16.52
N ALA A 63 -0.77 -23.43 -15.95
CA ALA A 63 -2.02 -23.80 -15.27
C ALA A 63 -3.29 -23.71 -16.14
N LEU A 64 -3.43 -22.68 -16.96
CA LEU A 64 -4.60 -22.44 -17.82
C LEU A 64 -4.23 -22.53 -19.30
N GLY A 65 -5.18 -22.94 -20.13
CA GLY A 65 -5.12 -22.76 -21.57
C GLY A 65 -5.36 -21.28 -21.96
N ALA A 66 -5.17 -20.97 -23.25
CA ALA A 66 -5.22 -19.60 -23.73
C ALA A 66 -6.56 -18.90 -23.44
N ASP A 67 -7.69 -19.58 -23.65
CA ASP A 67 -9.01 -18.99 -23.44
C ASP A 67 -9.22 -18.54 -21.98
N ALA A 68 -8.94 -19.41 -21.03
CA ALA A 68 -9.07 -19.10 -19.60
C ALA A 68 -8.04 -18.08 -19.10
N LEU A 69 -6.87 -17.98 -19.75
CA LEU A 69 -5.82 -16.99 -19.39
C LEU A 69 -6.15 -15.57 -19.88
N ARG A 70 -6.96 -15.46 -20.92
CA ARG A 70 -7.24 -14.19 -21.63
C ARG A 70 -7.73 -13.06 -20.72
N PRO A 71 -8.71 -13.22 -19.82
CA PRO A 71 -9.18 -12.13 -18.94
C PRO A 71 -8.06 -11.54 -18.08
N HIS A 72 -7.13 -12.35 -17.62
CA HIS A 72 -6.03 -11.95 -16.77
C HIS A 72 -4.95 -11.20 -17.54
N ILE A 73 -4.67 -11.62 -18.78
CA ILE A 73 -3.80 -10.87 -19.70
C ILE A 73 -4.46 -9.54 -20.08
N GLN A 74 -5.78 -9.50 -20.31
CA GLN A 74 -6.49 -8.25 -20.56
C GLN A 74 -6.37 -7.28 -19.37
N THR A 75 -6.50 -7.78 -18.14
CA THR A 75 -6.29 -6.96 -16.94
C THR A 75 -4.89 -6.36 -16.93
N LEU A 76 -3.83 -7.16 -17.09
CA LEU A 76 -2.47 -6.65 -17.16
C LEU A 76 -2.28 -5.66 -18.31
N SER A 77 -2.87 -5.95 -19.47
CA SER A 77 -2.78 -5.06 -20.63
C SER A 77 -3.30 -3.66 -20.35
N ASN A 78 -4.33 -3.53 -19.54
CA ASN A 78 -4.95 -2.25 -19.20
C ASN A 78 -4.14 -1.44 -18.17
N ILE A 79 -3.38 -2.11 -17.29
CA ILE A 79 -2.76 -1.46 -16.12
C ILE A 79 -1.21 -1.44 -16.15
N ALA A 80 -0.60 -2.25 -17.03
CA ALA A 80 0.86 -2.36 -17.06
C ALA A 80 1.48 -1.30 -17.96
N ASN A 81 2.41 -0.52 -17.40
CA ASN A 81 3.26 0.45 -18.13
C ASN A 81 4.55 -0.20 -18.66
N THR A 82 4.52 -1.49 -18.90
CA THR A 82 5.61 -2.30 -19.45
C THR A 82 5.07 -3.32 -20.46
N TYR A 83 5.92 -4.12 -21.08
CA TYR A 83 5.47 -5.18 -21.99
C TYR A 83 4.64 -6.23 -21.23
N VAL A 84 3.65 -6.78 -21.92
CA VAL A 84 2.80 -7.87 -21.42
C VAL A 84 3.11 -9.16 -22.16
N SER A 85 3.29 -10.25 -21.40
CA SER A 85 3.60 -11.58 -21.92
C SER A 85 2.53 -12.60 -21.56
N ALA A 86 2.30 -13.58 -22.45
CA ALA A 86 1.39 -14.70 -22.24
C ALA A 86 2.02 -16.02 -22.70
N HIS A 87 2.03 -17.03 -21.82
CA HIS A 87 2.56 -18.34 -22.09
C HIS A 87 1.58 -19.41 -21.56
N PRO A 88 0.42 -19.60 -22.22
CA PRO A 88 -0.57 -20.60 -21.80
C PRO A 88 -0.08 -22.03 -22.02
N ASN A 89 -0.75 -22.98 -21.37
CA ASN A 89 -0.63 -24.39 -21.73
C ASN A 89 -1.33 -24.65 -23.09
N ALA A 90 -1.01 -25.73 -23.76
CA ALA A 90 -1.73 -26.26 -24.90
C ALA A 90 -3.04 -26.95 -24.41
N GLY A 91 -3.99 -26.14 -23.94
CA GLY A 91 -5.21 -26.59 -23.28
C GLY A 91 -5.02 -26.95 -21.79
N LEU A 92 -5.91 -27.80 -21.29
CA LEU A 92 -5.81 -28.40 -19.96
C LEU A 92 -5.37 -29.88 -20.09
N PRO A 93 -4.69 -30.42 -19.07
CA PRO A 93 -4.31 -31.85 -19.11
C PRO A 93 -5.56 -32.74 -19.11
N ASN A 94 -5.56 -33.77 -19.94
CA ASN A 94 -6.57 -34.83 -19.96
C ASN A 94 -6.43 -35.77 -18.75
N GLU A 95 -7.28 -36.81 -18.67
CA GLU A 95 -7.25 -37.80 -17.58
C GLU A 95 -5.93 -38.57 -17.43
N PHE A 96 -5.09 -38.58 -18.47
CA PHE A 96 -3.77 -39.23 -18.50
C PHE A 96 -2.64 -38.20 -18.22
N GLY A 97 -2.96 -36.91 -18.02
CA GLY A 97 -2.01 -35.83 -17.82
C GLY A 97 -1.36 -35.34 -19.12
N GLU A 98 -1.88 -35.71 -20.28
CA GLU A 98 -1.42 -35.28 -21.60
C GLU A 98 -2.18 -34.03 -22.06
N TYR A 99 -1.57 -33.25 -22.97
CA TYR A 99 -2.15 -32.04 -23.53
C TYR A 99 -2.54 -32.28 -24.98
N ASP A 100 -3.82 -32.14 -25.29
CA ASP A 100 -4.41 -32.57 -26.57
C ASP A 100 -4.68 -31.41 -27.54
N GLU A 101 -4.52 -30.13 -27.07
CA GLU A 101 -4.73 -28.95 -27.91
C GLU A 101 -3.66 -28.86 -29.00
N THR A 102 -4.09 -28.83 -30.25
CA THR A 102 -3.19 -28.77 -31.40
C THR A 102 -2.56 -27.39 -31.59
N ALA A 103 -1.50 -27.32 -32.42
CA ALA A 103 -0.85 -26.05 -32.74
C ALA A 103 -1.83 -25.06 -33.42
N GLU A 104 -2.73 -25.54 -34.25
CA GLU A 104 -3.76 -24.73 -34.91
C GLU A 104 -4.77 -24.16 -33.89
N GLU A 105 -5.25 -24.99 -32.96
CA GLU A 105 -6.21 -24.58 -31.94
C GLU A 105 -5.61 -23.53 -31.00
N THR A 106 -4.44 -23.81 -30.41
CA THR A 106 -3.71 -22.83 -29.56
C THR A 106 -3.46 -21.52 -30.30
N THR A 107 -3.04 -21.59 -31.57
CA THR A 107 -2.76 -20.39 -32.37
C THR A 107 -4.03 -19.59 -32.64
N ALA A 108 -5.16 -20.26 -32.95
CA ALA A 108 -6.44 -19.57 -33.17
C ALA A 108 -6.94 -18.81 -31.93
N LEU A 109 -6.74 -19.38 -30.74
CA LEU A 109 -7.07 -18.71 -29.47
C LEU A 109 -6.16 -17.50 -29.24
N LEU A 110 -4.84 -17.65 -29.42
CA LEU A 110 -3.85 -16.56 -29.25
C LEU A 110 -3.97 -15.47 -30.32
N GLU A 111 -4.48 -15.79 -31.52
CA GLU A 111 -4.81 -14.79 -32.53
C GLU A 111 -5.85 -13.79 -32.01
N GLY A 112 -6.80 -14.25 -31.17
CA GLY A 112 -7.74 -13.36 -30.50
C GLY A 112 -7.07 -12.33 -29.57
N PHE A 113 -5.94 -12.67 -28.96
CA PHE A 113 -5.14 -11.73 -28.14
C PHE A 113 -4.41 -10.73 -29.02
N ALA A 114 -3.80 -11.20 -30.12
CA ALA A 114 -3.10 -10.36 -31.09
C ALA A 114 -4.05 -9.36 -31.76
N LYS A 115 -5.23 -9.82 -32.20
CA LYS A 115 -6.30 -8.95 -32.78
C LYS A 115 -6.79 -7.90 -31.77
N ALA A 116 -6.88 -8.26 -30.49
CA ALA A 116 -7.27 -7.32 -29.44
C ALA A 116 -6.13 -6.36 -29.01
N GLY A 117 -4.91 -6.57 -29.49
CA GLY A 117 -3.74 -5.73 -29.16
C GLY A 117 -3.38 -5.78 -27.67
N ILE A 118 -3.48 -6.95 -27.01
CA ILE A 118 -3.32 -7.04 -25.55
C ILE A 118 -1.99 -7.65 -25.09
N LEU A 119 -1.10 -8.01 -26.02
CA LEU A 119 0.19 -8.61 -25.66
C LEU A 119 1.35 -8.10 -26.52
N ASN A 120 2.57 -8.25 -25.99
CA ASN A 120 3.83 -7.89 -26.66
C ASN A 120 4.70 -9.13 -26.88
N ILE A 121 4.63 -10.11 -25.98
CA ILE A 121 5.43 -11.32 -25.98
C ILE A 121 4.47 -12.50 -25.83
N VAL A 122 4.63 -13.51 -26.66
CA VAL A 122 3.79 -14.70 -26.62
C VAL A 122 4.62 -15.97 -26.88
N GLY A 123 4.22 -17.01 -26.22
CA GLY A 123 4.78 -18.34 -26.35
C GLY A 123 3.81 -19.38 -25.81
N GLY A 124 4.33 -20.44 -25.26
CA GLY A 124 3.53 -21.47 -24.63
C GLY A 124 4.24 -22.03 -23.38
N CYS A 125 3.55 -22.92 -22.67
CA CYS A 125 4.04 -23.62 -21.49
C CYS A 125 3.82 -25.15 -21.64
N CYS A 126 3.13 -25.78 -20.72
CA CYS A 126 2.94 -27.23 -20.77
C CYS A 126 2.19 -27.70 -22.03
N GLY A 127 2.64 -28.77 -22.62
CA GLY A 127 2.10 -29.32 -23.87
C GLY A 127 2.55 -28.62 -25.15
N THR A 128 3.22 -27.46 -25.06
CA THR A 128 3.70 -26.72 -26.21
C THR A 128 4.89 -27.38 -26.87
N THR A 129 4.81 -27.59 -28.17
CA THR A 129 5.87 -28.19 -29.01
C THR A 129 6.50 -27.13 -29.92
N PRO A 130 7.64 -27.44 -30.59
CA PRO A 130 8.20 -26.53 -31.60
C PRO A 130 7.22 -26.17 -32.72
N GLU A 131 6.26 -27.04 -33.03
CA GLU A 131 5.23 -26.80 -34.01
C GLU A 131 4.26 -25.70 -33.56
N HIS A 132 3.79 -25.75 -32.31
CA HIS A 132 2.99 -24.67 -31.72
C HIS A 132 3.71 -23.33 -31.81
N ILE A 133 4.99 -23.27 -31.44
CA ILE A 133 5.79 -22.03 -31.47
C ILE A 133 5.92 -21.48 -32.90
N ARG A 134 6.12 -22.36 -33.90
CA ARG A 134 6.18 -21.94 -35.29
C ARG A 134 4.84 -21.31 -35.74
N HIS A 135 3.73 -21.98 -35.50
CA HIS A 135 2.40 -21.47 -35.84
C HIS A 135 2.08 -20.13 -35.16
N ILE A 136 2.43 -20.02 -33.85
CA ILE A 136 2.28 -18.76 -33.10
C ILE A 136 3.14 -17.66 -33.72
N ALA A 137 4.41 -17.95 -34.06
CA ALA A 137 5.32 -16.97 -34.66
C ALA A 137 4.82 -16.46 -36.02
N ASP A 138 4.38 -17.38 -36.87
CA ASP A 138 3.83 -17.05 -38.19
C ASP A 138 2.53 -16.21 -38.07
N MET A 139 1.70 -16.50 -37.09
CA MET A 139 0.46 -15.77 -36.82
C MET A 139 0.74 -14.35 -36.35
N VAL A 140 1.56 -14.19 -35.29
CA VAL A 140 1.79 -12.86 -34.68
C VAL A 140 2.53 -11.89 -35.60
N ALA A 141 3.26 -12.40 -36.61
CA ALA A 141 3.91 -11.56 -37.62
C ALA A 141 2.91 -10.68 -38.40
N ASN A 142 1.62 -11.04 -38.38
CA ASN A 142 0.56 -10.30 -39.08
C ASN A 142 -0.12 -9.23 -38.20
N TYR A 143 0.27 -9.07 -36.93
CA TYR A 143 -0.38 -8.17 -35.99
C TYR A 143 0.62 -7.20 -35.37
N PRO A 144 0.23 -5.93 -35.13
CA PRO A 144 1.07 -5.02 -34.37
C PRO A 144 1.11 -5.45 -32.88
N PRO A 145 2.23 -5.22 -32.19
CA PRO A 145 2.29 -5.44 -30.76
C PRO A 145 1.37 -4.47 -29.99
N ARG A 146 1.03 -4.84 -28.76
CA ARG A 146 0.32 -3.94 -27.84
C ARG A 146 1.05 -2.63 -27.69
N VAL A 147 0.30 -1.53 -27.74
CA VAL A 147 0.82 -0.20 -27.37
C VAL A 147 0.82 -0.11 -25.85
N ILE A 148 1.96 0.24 -25.26
CA ILE A 148 2.06 0.43 -23.80
C ILE A 148 1.25 1.67 -23.43
N PRO A 149 0.23 1.56 -22.54
CA PRO A 149 -0.57 2.70 -22.14
C PRO A 149 0.22 3.65 -21.24
N GLU A 150 -0.10 4.92 -21.31
CA GLU A 150 0.31 5.89 -20.29
C GLU A 150 -0.55 5.70 -19.06
N ILE A 151 0.08 5.40 -17.93
CA ILE A 151 -0.59 5.14 -16.66
C ILE A 151 -0.34 6.32 -15.72
N ALA A 152 -1.41 6.99 -15.29
CA ALA A 152 -1.31 8.10 -14.36
C ALA A 152 -0.66 7.67 -13.03
N PRO A 153 0.18 8.51 -12.42
CA PRO A 153 0.72 8.25 -11.08
C PRO A 153 -0.41 8.04 -10.06
N ALA A 154 -0.29 7.02 -9.23
CA ALA A 154 -1.20 6.76 -8.12
C ALA A 154 -0.53 5.80 -7.13
N CYS A 155 -0.85 5.91 -5.85
CA CYS A 155 -0.40 4.95 -4.85
C CYS A 155 -1.18 3.64 -5.02
N ARG A 156 -0.49 2.60 -5.48
CA ARG A 156 -1.10 1.31 -5.79
C ARG A 156 -0.64 0.25 -4.81
N LEU A 157 -1.41 0.10 -3.75
CA LEU A 157 -1.19 -0.89 -2.70
C LEU A 157 -1.84 -2.22 -3.05
N SER A 158 -1.56 -3.25 -2.27
CA SER A 158 -2.24 -4.54 -2.38
C SER A 158 -2.14 -5.38 -1.10
N GLY A 159 -3.22 -6.06 -0.82
CA GLY A 159 -3.25 -7.32 -0.09
C GLY A 159 -3.43 -8.45 -1.10
N LEU A 160 -4.44 -9.31 -0.90
CA LEU A 160 -4.91 -10.24 -1.93
C LEU A 160 -5.67 -9.51 -3.04
N GLU A 161 -6.28 -8.38 -2.70
CA GLU A 161 -6.94 -7.46 -3.63
C GLU A 161 -6.06 -6.23 -3.88
N PRO A 162 -6.21 -5.56 -5.04
CA PRO A 162 -5.57 -4.27 -5.26
C PRO A 162 -6.27 -3.19 -4.43
N PHE A 163 -5.50 -2.22 -3.97
CA PHE A 163 -6.03 -1.01 -3.35
C PHE A 163 -5.28 0.20 -3.92
N ASN A 164 -5.92 0.89 -4.86
CA ASN A 164 -5.34 2.03 -5.55
C ASN A 164 -5.93 3.33 -5.00
N ILE A 165 -5.08 4.25 -4.58
CA ILE A 165 -5.47 5.57 -4.13
C ILE A 165 -5.21 6.54 -5.29
N THR A 166 -6.29 7.09 -5.83
CA THR A 166 -6.30 8.01 -6.96
C THR A 166 -6.90 9.35 -6.53
N PRO A 167 -6.81 10.41 -7.34
CA PRO A 167 -7.46 11.69 -7.03
C PRO A 167 -8.99 11.59 -6.79
N ASP A 168 -9.64 10.57 -7.36
CA ASP A 168 -11.08 10.34 -7.20
C ASP A 168 -11.41 9.45 -6.00
N SER A 169 -10.41 8.96 -5.28
CA SER A 169 -10.61 8.11 -4.09
C SER A 169 -11.20 8.92 -2.93
N LEU A 170 -12.12 8.30 -2.21
CA LEU A 170 -12.61 8.85 -0.95
C LEU A 170 -11.52 8.71 0.14
N PHE A 171 -11.76 9.37 1.29
CA PHE A 171 -10.91 9.25 2.46
C PHE A 171 -10.63 7.79 2.83
N VAL A 172 -9.37 7.47 3.06
CA VAL A 172 -8.91 6.12 3.38
C VAL A 172 -8.84 5.93 4.90
N ASN A 173 -9.59 4.96 5.40
CA ASN A 173 -9.55 4.58 6.81
C ASN A 173 -8.47 3.52 7.06
N VAL A 174 -7.51 3.87 7.93
CA VAL A 174 -6.49 2.94 8.44
C VAL A 174 -6.91 2.47 9.82
N GLY A 175 -7.15 1.17 9.96
CA GLY A 175 -7.57 0.57 11.23
C GLY A 175 -6.45 0.59 12.27
N GLU A 176 -6.71 1.18 13.45
CA GLU A 176 -5.73 1.44 14.52
C GLU A 176 -5.76 0.41 15.68
N ARG A 177 -6.61 -0.63 15.62
CA ARG A 177 -6.87 -1.48 16.79
C ARG A 177 -5.88 -2.63 16.96
N THR A 178 -5.12 -2.98 15.92
CA THR A 178 -4.01 -3.95 15.95
C THR A 178 -2.66 -3.31 16.34
N ASN A 179 -2.75 -2.35 17.25
CA ASN A 179 -1.62 -1.59 17.78
C ASN A 179 -1.57 -1.78 19.30
N VAL A 180 -0.48 -2.37 19.81
CA VAL A 180 -0.32 -2.67 21.24
C VAL A 180 -0.23 -1.41 22.11
N THR A 181 0.22 -0.29 21.55
CA THR A 181 0.27 1.01 22.24
C THR A 181 -1.12 1.65 22.32
N GLY A 182 -1.91 1.55 21.23
CA GLY A 182 -3.21 2.17 21.11
C GLY A 182 -4.37 1.34 21.67
N SER A 183 -4.23 0.01 21.79
CA SER A 183 -5.29 -0.92 22.16
C SER A 183 -4.90 -1.79 23.35
N LYS A 184 -5.44 -1.50 24.53
CA LYS A 184 -5.23 -2.34 25.73
C LYS A 184 -5.75 -3.78 25.55
N LYS A 185 -6.84 -3.97 24.78
CA LYS A 185 -7.37 -5.30 24.43
C LYS A 185 -6.33 -6.06 23.62
N PHE A 186 -5.84 -5.48 22.55
CA PHE A 186 -4.87 -6.11 21.65
C PHE A 186 -3.54 -6.40 22.37
N LEU A 187 -3.01 -5.45 23.14
CA LEU A 187 -1.81 -5.66 23.97
C LEU A 187 -1.94 -6.88 24.90
N ARG A 188 -3.08 -7.01 25.60
CA ARG A 188 -3.33 -8.17 26.46
C ARG A 188 -3.30 -9.47 25.66
N LEU A 189 -3.97 -9.50 24.51
CA LEU A 189 -4.04 -10.70 23.66
C LEU A 189 -2.65 -11.14 23.18
N ILE A 190 -1.83 -10.18 22.73
CA ILE A 190 -0.45 -10.48 22.31
C ILE A 190 0.40 -10.97 23.47
N LYS A 191 0.33 -10.31 24.65
CA LYS A 191 1.09 -10.72 25.85
C LYS A 191 0.70 -12.10 26.39
N THR A 192 -0.54 -12.52 26.18
CA THR A 192 -1.03 -13.84 26.62
C THR A 192 -1.02 -14.88 25.49
N GLU A 193 -0.41 -14.56 24.35
CA GLU A 193 -0.34 -15.42 23.16
C GLU A 193 -1.72 -15.88 22.65
N ALA A 194 -2.78 -15.12 22.93
CA ALA A 194 -4.14 -15.36 22.46
C ALA A 194 -4.31 -14.87 21.00
N TYR A 195 -3.57 -15.48 20.09
CA TYR A 195 -3.45 -15.01 18.71
C TYR A 195 -4.73 -15.19 17.88
N THR A 196 -5.57 -16.19 18.19
CA THR A 196 -6.87 -16.36 17.52
C THR A 196 -7.75 -15.13 17.74
N GLU A 197 -7.88 -14.71 19.02
CA GLU A 197 -8.66 -13.52 19.38
C GLU A 197 -7.98 -12.22 18.90
N ALA A 198 -6.66 -12.22 18.76
CA ALA A 198 -5.92 -11.10 18.17
C ALA A 198 -6.21 -10.95 16.66
N LEU A 199 -6.35 -12.07 15.94
CA LEU A 199 -6.80 -12.09 14.55
C LEU A 199 -8.24 -11.58 14.41
N ASP A 200 -9.13 -11.91 15.36
CA ASP A 200 -10.50 -11.36 15.35
C ASP A 200 -10.50 -9.83 15.45
N VAL A 201 -9.56 -9.23 16.22
CA VAL A 201 -9.41 -7.76 16.26
C VAL A 201 -9.05 -7.19 14.89
N ALA A 202 -8.20 -7.87 14.12
CA ALA A 202 -7.85 -7.44 12.76
C ALA A 202 -9.04 -7.63 11.81
N ARG A 203 -9.75 -8.76 11.89
CA ARG A 203 -10.93 -9.08 11.08
C ARG A 203 -12.05 -8.07 11.30
N ASP A 204 -12.38 -7.77 12.56
CA ASP A 204 -13.39 -6.77 12.93
C ASP A 204 -13.13 -5.40 12.29
N GLN A 205 -11.86 -5.00 12.17
CA GLN A 205 -11.51 -3.73 11.51
C GLN A 205 -11.80 -3.77 10.01
N VAL A 206 -11.42 -4.85 9.33
CA VAL A 206 -11.67 -5.01 7.89
C VAL A 206 -13.15 -5.09 7.59
N GLU A 207 -13.92 -5.84 8.40
CA GLU A 207 -15.37 -5.92 8.33
C GLU A 207 -16.05 -4.57 8.61
N GLY A 208 -15.47 -3.80 9.55
CA GLY A 208 -15.90 -2.44 9.89
C GLY A 208 -15.52 -1.37 8.87
N GLY A 209 -14.88 -1.75 7.75
CA GLY A 209 -14.56 -0.85 6.64
C GLY A 209 -13.14 -0.28 6.61
N ALA A 210 -12.23 -0.77 7.44
CA ALA A 210 -10.82 -0.42 7.29
C ALA A 210 -10.27 -0.90 5.95
N GLN A 211 -9.63 0.01 5.23
CA GLN A 211 -9.08 -0.24 3.90
C GLN A 211 -7.59 -0.58 3.95
N ILE A 212 -6.95 -0.28 5.07
CA ILE A 212 -5.57 -0.64 5.44
C ILE A 212 -5.61 -1.05 6.92
N VAL A 213 -4.82 -2.04 7.32
CA VAL A 213 -4.70 -2.45 8.72
C VAL A 213 -3.31 -2.11 9.23
N ASP A 214 -3.25 -1.22 10.24
CA ASP A 214 -2.03 -0.88 10.96
C ASP A 214 -1.66 -1.97 11.96
N ILE A 215 -0.42 -2.41 11.94
CA ILE A 215 0.14 -3.42 12.87
C ILE A 215 1.33 -2.82 13.60
N ASN A 216 1.17 -2.61 14.91
CA ASN A 216 2.24 -2.14 15.79
C ASN A 216 2.40 -3.07 16.99
N MET A 217 3.65 -3.50 17.23
CA MET A 217 4.04 -4.40 18.32
C MET A 217 5.02 -3.73 19.30
N ASP A 218 5.15 -2.39 19.28
CA ASP A 218 6.09 -1.65 20.12
C ASP A 218 5.62 -1.60 21.58
N GLU A 219 6.21 -2.46 22.41
CA GLU A 219 5.98 -2.47 23.84
C GLU A 219 7.23 -2.95 24.59
N GLY A 220 7.60 -2.26 25.68
CA GLY A 220 8.89 -2.44 26.37
C GLY A 220 9.13 -3.81 26.98
N MET A 221 8.06 -4.56 27.28
CA MET A 221 8.13 -5.90 27.90
C MET A 221 7.81 -7.04 26.93
N LEU A 222 7.68 -6.72 25.64
CA LEU A 222 7.38 -7.66 24.55
C LEU A 222 8.60 -7.84 23.67
N ASP A 223 8.87 -9.06 23.22
CA ASP A 223 9.73 -9.26 22.03
C ASP A 223 8.97 -8.81 20.80
N SER A 224 9.00 -7.50 20.55
CA SER A 224 8.24 -6.85 19.48
C SER A 224 8.58 -7.40 18.10
N LYS A 225 9.83 -7.80 17.90
CA LYS A 225 10.29 -8.39 16.64
C LYS A 225 9.65 -9.74 16.38
N GLN A 226 9.67 -10.63 17.36
CA GLN A 226 9.04 -11.95 17.25
C GLN A 226 7.51 -11.83 17.17
N ALA A 227 6.92 -10.90 17.92
CA ALA A 227 5.48 -10.64 17.84
C ALA A 227 5.06 -10.15 16.46
N MET A 228 5.82 -9.23 15.83
CA MET A 228 5.58 -8.77 14.44
C MET A 228 5.67 -9.94 13.46
N ILE A 229 6.75 -10.72 13.54
CA ILE A 229 6.96 -11.92 12.71
C ILE A 229 5.78 -12.87 12.80
N HIS A 230 5.40 -13.20 14.02
CA HIS A 230 4.36 -14.22 14.26
C HIS A 230 2.99 -13.70 13.79
N PHE A 231 2.61 -12.49 14.17
CA PHE A 231 1.30 -11.95 13.82
C PHE A 231 1.13 -11.70 12.32
N VAL A 232 2.14 -11.16 11.63
CA VAL A 232 2.08 -10.97 10.16
C VAL A 232 1.97 -12.30 9.42
N ASN A 233 2.67 -13.35 9.88
CA ASN A 233 2.53 -14.70 9.32
C ASN A 233 1.09 -15.24 9.49
N LEU A 234 0.48 -15.05 10.65
CA LEU A 234 -0.90 -15.47 10.90
C LEU A 234 -1.89 -14.70 10.03
N VAL A 235 -1.78 -13.37 9.98
CA VAL A 235 -2.60 -12.50 9.12
C VAL A 235 -2.52 -12.93 7.66
N SER A 236 -1.31 -13.31 7.19
CA SER A 236 -1.11 -13.75 5.80
C SER A 236 -1.85 -15.05 5.47
N GLY A 237 -2.19 -15.86 6.48
CA GLY A 237 -3.00 -17.08 6.34
C GLY A 237 -4.51 -16.84 6.39
N GLU A 238 -4.97 -15.63 6.69
CA GLU A 238 -6.37 -15.27 6.87
C GLU A 238 -6.87 -14.40 5.71
N PRO A 239 -7.54 -14.98 4.70
CA PRO A 239 -7.98 -14.24 3.50
C PRO A 239 -8.88 -13.03 3.81
N ASP A 240 -9.75 -13.15 4.81
CA ASP A 240 -10.67 -12.09 5.22
C ASP A 240 -9.95 -10.84 5.75
N ILE A 241 -8.73 -11.01 6.28
CA ILE A 241 -7.88 -9.93 6.76
C ILE A 241 -6.89 -9.50 5.67
N SER A 242 -6.18 -10.46 5.10
CA SER A 242 -5.09 -10.19 4.14
C SER A 242 -5.56 -9.68 2.78
N ARG A 243 -6.87 -9.60 2.52
CA ARG A 243 -7.42 -8.97 1.32
C ARG A 243 -7.06 -7.50 1.20
N VAL A 244 -6.88 -6.79 2.32
CA VAL A 244 -6.45 -5.39 2.36
C VAL A 244 -4.93 -5.27 2.59
N PRO A 245 -4.30 -4.17 2.15
CA PRO A 245 -2.88 -3.93 2.43
C PRO A 245 -2.62 -3.72 3.93
N LEU A 246 -1.40 -4.04 4.35
CA LEU A 246 -0.92 -3.81 5.72
C LEU A 246 -0.12 -2.51 5.81
N MET A 247 -0.24 -1.82 6.93
CA MET A 247 0.66 -0.78 7.38
C MET A 247 1.53 -1.35 8.50
N LEU A 248 2.84 -1.37 8.29
CA LEU A 248 3.80 -1.93 9.24
C LEU A 248 4.38 -0.78 10.05
N ASP A 249 3.99 -0.72 11.32
CA ASP A 249 4.27 0.40 12.22
C ASP A 249 5.23 -0.01 13.33
N SER A 250 6.34 0.68 13.43
CA SER A 250 7.26 0.59 14.55
C SER A 250 8.19 1.80 14.62
N SER A 251 8.63 2.13 15.82
CA SER A 251 9.70 3.08 16.07
C SER A 251 11.11 2.54 15.71
N LYS A 252 11.20 1.23 15.40
CA LYS A 252 12.46 0.52 15.13
C LYS A 252 12.43 -0.10 13.74
N TRP A 253 13.40 0.27 12.92
CA TRP A 253 13.49 -0.22 11.55
C TRP A 253 13.58 -1.76 11.45
N ASP A 254 14.33 -2.40 12.31
CA ASP A 254 14.51 -3.86 12.28
C ASP A 254 13.20 -4.64 12.50
N ILE A 255 12.22 -4.05 13.19
CA ILE A 255 10.88 -4.62 13.36
C ILE A 255 10.05 -4.43 12.08
N ILE A 256 10.07 -3.22 11.49
CA ILE A 256 9.43 -2.94 10.20
C ILE A 256 9.94 -3.89 9.12
N GLU A 257 11.25 -4.05 9.03
CA GLU A 257 11.89 -4.89 8.02
C GLU A 257 11.46 -6.35 8.12
N GLU A 258 11.31 -6.88 9.34
CA GLU A 258 10.80 -8.24 9.54
C GLU A 258 9.35 -8.39 9.08
N GLY A 259 8.52 -7.37 9.23
CA GLY A 259 7.17 -7.33 8.66
C GLY A 259 7.21 -7.32 7.13
N LEU A 260 8.04 -6.48 6.52
CA LEU A 260 8.20 -6.37 5.07
C LEU A 260 8.65 -7.70 4.42
N LYS A 261 9.53 -8.44 5.07
CA LYS A 261 9.98 -9.77 4.61
C LYS A 261 8.87 -10.82 4.53
N ARG A 262 7.71 -10.59 5.15
CA ARG A 262 6.60 -11.56 5.27
C ARG A 262 5.34 -11.13 4.54
N ALA A 263 5.19 -9.85 4.26
CA ALA A 263 4.02 -9.34 3.57
C ALA A 263 4.16 -9.52 2.05
N GLN A 264 3.28 -10.30 1.45
CA GLN A 264 3.32 -10.55 0.00
C GLN A 264 2.84 -9.36 -0.83
N GLY A 265 1.90 -8.56 -0.30
CA GLY A 265 1.37 -7.38 -0.96
C GLY A 265 2.30 -6.17 -0.90
N LYS A 266 1.90 -5.08 -1.55
CA LYS A 266 2.54 -3.79 -1.41
C LYS A 266 1.99 -3.09 -0.16
N CYS A 267 2.83 -3.01 0.85
CA CYS A 267 2.53 -2.43 2.18
C CYS A 267 2.82 -0.94 2.25
N VAL A 268 2.39 -0.33 3.35
CA VAL A 268 2.83 0.99 3.80
C VAL A 268 3.76 0.82 5.00
N VAL A 269 4.90 1.51 4.99
CA VAL A 269 5.80 1.62 6.14
C VAL A 269 5.42 2.82 6.98
N ASN A 270 5.24 2.64 8.27
CA ASN A 270 4.97 3.71 9.24
C ASN A 270 6.04 3.66 10.35
N SER A 271 7.05 4.49 10.33
CA SER A 271 7.34 5.57 9.42
C SER A 271 8.84 5.76 9.25
N ILE A 272 9.25 6.63 8.37
CA ILE A 272 10.60 7.16 8.30
C ILE A 272 10.58 8.67 8.58
N SER A 273 11.71 9.22 9.00
CA SER A 273 11.86 10.65 9.26
C SER A 273 13.32 11.07 9.28
N LEU A 274 13.57 12.39 9.26
CA LEU A 274 14.90 12.97 9.43
C LEU A 274 15.37 13.02 10.89
N LYS A 275 14.63 12.46 11.82
CA LYS A 275 14.95 12.45 13.27
C LYS A 275 16.35 11.95 13.56
N GLU A 276 16.78 10.90 12.90
CA GLU A 276 18.10 10.27 13.10
C GLU A 276 19.14 10.73 12.06
N GLY A 277 18.80 11.80 11.33
CA GLY A 277 19.65 12.43 10.35
C GLY A 277 19.43 11.94 8.92
N TYR A 278 20.08 12.64 8.01
CA TYR A 278 19.96 12.46 6.56
C TYR A 278 20.34 11.04 6.10
N ASP A 279 21.47 10.50 6.56
CA ASP A 279 21.99 9.22 6.07
C ASP A 279 21.03 8.04 6.39
N GLU A 280 20.49 8.01 7.61
CA GLU A 280 19.50 6.99 8.01
C GLU A 280 18.19 7.16 7.25
N PHE A 281 17.74 8.38 7.04
CA PHE A 281 16.54 8.66 6.25
C PHE A 281 16.68 8.12 4.82
N VAL A 282 17.80 8.42 4.14
CA VAL A 282 18.10 7.92 2.79
C VAL A 282 18.21 6.39 2.77
N ARG A 283 18.86 5.81 3.77
CA ARG A 283 19.00 4.35 3.91
C ARG A 283 17.61 3.67 4.01
N HIS A 284 16.75 4.17 4.89
CA HIS A 284 15.40 3.64 5.06
C HIS A 284 14.55 3.82 3.81
N ALA A 285 14.64 4.98 3.15
CA ALA A 285 13.93 5.23 1.91
C ALA A 285 14.34 4.24 0.80
N LYS A 286 15.64 4.00 0.60
CA LYS A 286 16.13 3.00 -0.37
C LYS A 286 15.66 1.59 -0.04
N LEU A 287 15.60 1.22 1.23
CA LEU A 287 15.07 -0.07 1.65
C LEU A 287 13.55 -0.17 1.38
N CYS A 288 12.77 0.87 1.66
CA CYS A 288 11.34 0.90 1.30
C CYS A 288 11.15 0.67 -0.21
N MET A 289 11.93 1.35 -1.06
CA MET A 289 11.88 1.13 -2.51
C MET A 289 12.22 -0.31 -2.89
N ARG A 290 13.25 -0.88 -2.27
CA ARG A 290 13.71 -2.25 -2.55
C ARG A 290 12.69 -3.31 -2.14
N TYR A 291 11.91 -3.06 -1.07
CA TYR A 291 10.76 -3.89 -0.67
C TYR A 291 9.48 -3.56 -1.47
N GLY A 292 9.48 -2.48 -2.24
CA GLY A 292 8.31 -2.02 -3.00
C GLY A 292 7.20 -1.47 -2.12
N ALA A 293 7.53 -0.84 -0.99
CA ALA A 293 6.57 -0.28 -0.05
C ALA A 293 6.33 1.21 -0.30
N ALA A 294 5.10 1.68 -0.07
CA ALA A 294 4.81 3.08 0.16
C ALA A 294 5.24 3.47 1.58
N VAL A 295 5.39 4.76 1.88
CA VAL A 295 5.98 5.20 3.14
C VAL A 295 5.26 6.39 3.75
N ILE A 296 4.98 6.30 5.05
CA ILE A 296 4.66 7.47 5.87
C ILE A 296 5.96 8.20 6.19
N VAL A 297 5.99 9.50 5.93
CA VAL A 297 7.10 10.40 6.26
C VAL A 297 6.62 11.37 7.33
N MET A 298 7.12 11.21 8.55
CA MET A 298 6.78 12.13 9.63
C MET A 298 7.51 13.46 9.50
N ALA A 299 6.81 14.54 9.77
CA ALA A 299 7.41 15.87 9.91
C ALA A 299 8.22 15.96 11.23
N PHE A 300 9.35 15.28 11.23
CA PHE A 300 10.25 15.12 12.37
C PHE A 300 11.69 15.14 11.85
N ASP A 301 12.48 16.12 12.28
CA ASP A 301 13.89 16.24 11.94
C ASP A 301 14.80 16.15 13.18
N GLU A 302 16.05 16.50 13.01
CA GLU A 302 17.10 16.46 14.03
C GLU A 302 16.77 17.37 15.24
N ASP A 303 15.97 18.42 15.02
CA ASP A 303 15.56 19.39 16.04
C ASP A 303 14.25 19.00 16.76
N GLY A 304 13.58 17.93 16.31
CA GLY A 304 12.35 17.41 16.90
C GLY A 304 11.14 17.40 15.97
N GLN A 305 9.98 17.03 16.54
CA GLN A 305 8.71 17.02 15.82
C GLN A 305 8.27 18.45 15.45
N ALA A 306 7.74 18.61 14.24
CA ALA A 306 7.16 19.86 13.80
C ALA A 306 5.83 20.11 14.53
N ASP A 307 5.76 21.16 15.30
CA ASP A 307 4.60 21.62 16.05
C ASP A 307 3.89 22.81 15.41
N THR A 308 4.62 23.69 14.70
CA THR A 308 4.08 24.86 14.00
C THR A 308 3.90 24.58 12.51
N TYR A 309 3.02 25.37 11.86
CA TYR A 309 2.79 25.32 10.42
C TYR A 309 4.10 25.42 9.62
N GLU A 310 4.94 26.42 9.93
CA GLU A 310 6.20 26.66 9.23
C GLU A 310 7.16 25.46 9.32
N ARG A 311 7.27 24.87 10.50
CA ARG A 311 8.10 23.68 10.72
C ARG A 311 7.57 22.47 9.96
N LYS A 312 6.24 22.30 9.94
CA LYS A 312 5.59 21.19 9.21
C LYS A 312 5.91 21.26 7.71
N ILE A 313 5.67 22.40 7.09
CA ILE A 313 5.93 22.56 5.63
C ILE A 313 7.41 22.50 5.29
N GLN A 314 8.28 23.07 6.13
CA GLN A 314 9.74 23.06 5.93
C GLN A 314 10.30 21.62 5.93
N ILE A 315 9.92 20.81 6.92
CA ILE A 315 10.39 19.43 7.03
C ILE A 315 9.81 18.58 5.93
N CYS A 316 8.52 18.72 5.58
CA CYS A 316 7.89 17.99 4.50
C CYS A 316 8.53 18.32 3.14
N GLN A 317 8.79 19.62 2.85
CA GLN A 317 9.51 20.03 1.64
C GLN A 317 10.89 19.41 1.57
N ARG A 318 11.70 19.55 2.64
CA ARG A 318 13.05 18.98 2.71
C ARG A 318 13.03 17.47 2.49
N SER A 319 12.11 16.77 3.13
CA SER A 319 11.97 15.32 2.98
C SER A 319 11.56 14.93 1.57
N TYR A 320 10.63 15.67 0.96
CA TYR A 320 10.18 15.44 -0.41
C TYR A 320 11.35 15.61 -1.40
N ASP A 321 12.12 16.70 -1.26
CA ASP A 321 13.25 16.99 -2.14
C ASP A 321 14.32 15.89 -2.08
N VAL A 322 14.65 15.41 -0.89
CA VAL A 322 15.58 14.29 -0.70
C VAL A 322 15.01 13.00 -1.33
N LEU A 323 13.76 12.68 -1.05
CA LEU A 323 13.15 11.44 -1.54
C LEU A 323 13.04 11.42 -3.06
N VAL A 324 12.50 12.47 -3.68
CA VAL A 324 12.20 12.49 -5.11
C VAL A 324 13.45 12.82 -5.93
N ASN A 325 14.22 13.87 -5.55
CA ASN A 325 15.29 14.37 -6.39
C ASN A 325 16.62 13.65 -6.17
N GLU A 326 16.87 13.11 -4.97
CA GLU A 326 18.16 12.47 -4.64
C GLU A 326 18.06 10.95 -4.58
N VAL A 327 16.98 10.41 -3.97
CA VAL A 327 16.77 8.96 -3.85
C VAL A 327 16.06 8.39 -5.07
N GLY A 328 15.23 9.19 -5.76
CA GLY A 328 14.38 8.73 -6.87
C GLY A 328 13.17 7.93 -6.39
N PHE A 329 12.68 8.21 -5.18
CA PHE A 329 11.49 7.58 -4.62
C PHE A 329 10.25 7.99 -5.42
N PRO A 330 9.33 7.06 -5.76
CA PRO A 330 8.08 7.40 -6.44
C PRO A 330 7.26 8.40 -5.61
N SER A 331 6.97 9.56 -6.17
CA SER A 331 6.27 10.63 -5.45
C SER A 331 4.87 10.22 -4.99
N GLU A 332 4.21 9.37 -5.77
CA GLU A 332 2.89 8.80 -5.47
C GLU A 332 2.88 7.77 -4.32
N ASP A 333 4.03 7.31 -3.89
CA ASP A 333 4.18 6.38 -2.76
C ASP A 333 4.61 7.10 -1.45
N ILE A 334 4.71 8.44 -1.48
CA ILE A 334 5.03 9.28 -0.32
C ILE A 334 3.74 9.75 0.36
N ILE A 335 3.64 9.51 1.66
CA ILE A 335 2.51 9.92 2.49
C ILE A 335 3.06 10.72 3.67
N PHE A 336 2.81 12.02 3.73
CA PHE A 336 3.28 12.85 4.84
C PHE A 336 2.36 12.73 6.05
N ASP A 337 2.96 12.62 7.24
CA ASP A 337 2.30 12.86 8.53
C ASP A 337 2.89 14.15 9.13
N PRO A 338 2.20 15.29 9.00
CA PRO A 338 2.66 16.55 9.57
C PRO A 338 2.41 16.67 11.08
N ASN A 339 2.21 15.58 11.78
CA ASN A 339 1.96 15.42 13.21
C ASN A 339 0.64 16.04 13.68
N VAL A 340 -0.28 15.19 14.12
CA VAL A 340 -1.52 15.60 14.79
C VAL A 340 -1.26 15.72 16.29
N PHE A 341 -1.40 16.93 16.83
CA PHE A 341 -1.27 17.20 18.26
C PHE A 341 -2.63 17.47 18.90
N ALA A 342 -2.68 17.30 20.24
CA ALA A 342 -3.89 17.55 21.00
C ALA A 342 -4.25 19.01 21.03
N VAL A 343 -5.56 19.32 20.83
CA VAL A 343 -6.12 20.65 21.02
C VAL A 343 -6.70 20.82 22.43
N ALA A 344 -6.99 22.05 22.83
CA ALA A 344 -7.58 22.40 24.13
C ALA A 344 -6.81 21.84 25.33
N THR A 345 -5.49 21.95 25.30
CA THR A 345 -4.59 21.48 26.36
C THR A 345 -4.50 22.46 27.54
N GLY A 346 -5.01 23.68 27.39
CA GLY A 346 -4.83 24.77 28.35
C GLY A 346 -3.47 25.47 28.26
N ILE A 347 -2.68 25.16 27.24
CA ILE A 347 -1.38 25.76 26.97
C ILE A 347 -1.50 26.65 25.74
N THR A 348 -1.19 27.93 25.85
CA THR A 348 -1.41 28.94 24.79
C THR A 348 -0.66 28.62 23.51
N GLU A 349 0.57 28.09 23.62
CA GLU A 349 1.42 27.68 22.50
C GLU A 349 0.78 26.55 21.65
N HIS A 350 -0.19 25.82 22.21
CA HIS A 350 -0.87 24.72 21.55
C HIS A 350 -2.14 25.12 20.80
N ASN A 351 -2.58 26.38 20.92
CA ASN A 351 -3.87 26.84 20.40
C ASN A 351 -3.98 26.71 18.88
N ASN A 352 -2.86 26.75 18.13
CA ASN A 352 -2.84 26.63 16.68
C ASN A 352 -2.67 25.19 16.17
N TYR A 353 -2.45 24.19 17.00
CA TYR A 353 -2.10 22.84 16.53
C TYR A 353 -3.08 22.23 15.53
N GLY A 354 -4.39 22.44 15.73
CA GLY A 354 -5.41 21.96 14.79
C GLY A 354 -5.35 22.72 13.47
N ALA A 355 -5.32 24.05 13.53
CA ALA A 355 -5.24 24.91 12.36
C ALA A 355 -3.94 24.68 11.58
N ASP A 356 -2.79 24.60 12.25
CA ASP A 356 -1.49 24.38 11.64
C ASP A 356 -1.44 23.05 10.89
N PHE A 357 -2.06 21.99 11.43
CA PHE A 357 -2.14 20.70 10.73
C PHE A 357 -2.99 20.82 9.45
N ILE A 358 -4.16 21.45 9.55
CA ILE A 358 -5.08 21.60 8.40
C ILE A 358 -4.43 22.44 7.30
N GLU A 359 -3.80 23.57 7.66
CA GLU A 359 -3.11 24.43 6.70
C GLU A 359 -1.89 23.75 6.09
N ALA A 360 -1.10 23.01 6.88
CA ALA A 360 0.02 22.23 6.37
C ALA A 360 -0.44 21.13 5.41
N THR A 361 -1.57 20.48 5.71
CA THR A 361 -2.18 19.48 4.81
C THR A 361 -2.51 20.09 3.46
N ARG A 362 -3.14 21.26 3.44
CA ARG A 362 -3.45 22.00 2.20
C ARG A 362 -2.17 22.34 1.44
N TRP A 363 -1.17 22.90 2.13
CA TRP A 363 0.09 23.29 1.52
C TRP A 363 0.82 22.10 0.88
N ILE A 364 0.89 20.95 1.58
CA ILE A 364 1.50 19.73 1.05
C ILE A 364 0.80 19.29 -0.23
N THR A 365 -0.53 19.24 -0.21
CA THR A 365 -1.33 18.81 -1.37
C THR A 365 -1.15 19.74 -2.59
N GLU A 366 -0.99 21.04 -2.36
CA GLU A 366 -0.83 22.03 -3.42
C GLU A 366 0.62 22.13 -3.96
N ASN A 367 1.64 21.82 -3.14
CA ASN A 367 3.04 22.12 -3.47
C ASN A 367 3.92 20.88 -3.64
N LEU A 368 3.52 19.70 -3.15
CA LEU A 368 4.29 18.46 -3.26
C LEU A 368 3.56 17.46 -4.18
N PRO A 369 3.85 17.50 -5.50
CA PRO A 369 3.10 16.72 -6.49
C PRO A 369 3.02 15.22 -6.18
N ASN A 370 1.83 14.66 -6.28
CA ASN A 370 1.47 13.26 -6.04
C ASN A 370 1.61 12.77 -4.59
N ALA A 371 2.21 13.56 -3.69
CA ALA A 371 2.29 13.18 -2.29
C ALA A 371 0.92 13.24 -1.62
N MET A 372 0.70 12.33 -0.70
CA MET A 372 -0.52 12.21 0.10
C MET A 372 -0.28 12.69 1.52
N VAL A 373 -1.37 12.88 2.29
CA VAL A 373 -1.30 13.27 3.70
C VAL A 373 -2.08 12.28 4.55
N SER A 374 -1.49 11.88 5.67
CA SER A 374 -2.06 11.04 6.71
C SER A 374 -1.93 11.70 8.09
N GLY A 375 -2.55 11.10 9.08
CA GLY A 375 -2.38 11.50 10.48
C GLY A 375 -3.08 10.57 11.46
N GLY A 376 -2.56 10.54 12.68
CA GLY A 376 -3.19 9.85 13.80
C GLY A 376 -4.33 10.69 14.37
N VAL A 377 -5.54 10.54 13.82
CA VAL A 377 -6.71 11.38 14.10
C VAL A 377 -7.06 11.44 15.59
N SER A 378 -6.99 10.30 16.28
CA SER A 378 -7.33 10.21 17.71
C SER A 378 -6.45 11.07 18.62
N ASN A 379 -5.29 11.55 18.14
CA ASN A 379 -4.40 12.43 18.90
C ASN A 379 -5.00 13.82 19.11
N VAL A 380 -5.77 14.34 18.15
CA VAL A 380 -6.35 15.69 18.24
C VAL A 380 -7.22 15.86 19.49
N SER A 381 -7.93 14.82 19.89
CA SER A 381 -8.85 14.80 21.02
C SER A 381 -8.28 14.19 22.30
N PHE A 382 -6.95 14.06 22.38
CA PHE A 382 -6.29 13.39 23.53
C PHE A 382 -6.61 14.05 24.87
N SER A 383 -6.73 15.39 24.91
CA SER A 383 -7.09 16.17 26.10
C SER A 383 -8.49 15.79 26.66
N PHE A 384 -9.34 15.20 25.83
CA PHE A 384 -10.70 14.79 26.19
C PHE A 384 -10.84 13.26 26.41
N ARG A 385 -9.74 12.57 26.73
CA ARG A 385 -9.76 11.12 26.90
C ARG A 385 -10.75 10.70 28.01
N GLY A 386 -11.72 9.86 27.64
CA GLY A 386 -12.81 9.44 28.52
C GLY A 386 -14.06 10.32 28.47
N ASN A 387 -14.07 11.40 27.70
CA ASN A 387 -15.23 12.24 27.47
C ASN A 387 -15.92 11.89 26.13
N PRO A 388 -17.26 11.72 26.09
CA PRO A 388 -18.01 11.41 24.86
C PRO A 388 -17.82 12.42 23.73
N ILE A 389 -17.53 13.70 24.04
CA ILE A 389 -17.30 14.75 23.02
C ILE A 389 -16.11 14.46 22.08
N ARG A 390 -15.27 13.49 22.42
CA ARG A 390 -14.15 13.07 21.59
C ARG A 390 -14.53 12.68 20.17
N GLU A 391 -15.66 12.00 20.02
CA GLU A 391 -16.16 11.54 18.73
C GLU A 391 -16.49 12.74 17.84
N ALA A 392 -17.19 13.74 18.40
CA ALA A 392 -17.48 14.99 17.70
C ALA A 392 -16.19 15.75 17.34
N ILE A 393 -15.22 15.84 18.24
CA ILE A 393 -13.92 16.51 17.98
C ILE A 393 -13.18 15.83 16.83
N ASN A 394 -13.09 14.50 16.83
CA ASN A 394 -12.46 13.75 15.75
C ASN A 394 -13.16 13.99 14.40
N SER A 395 -14.51 14.04 14.42
CA SER A 395 -15.30 14.23 13.20
C SER A 395 -15.18 15.64 12.63
N VAL A 396 -15.18 16.67 13.49
CA VAL A 396 -14.96 18.06 13.06
C VAL A 396 -13.54 18.23 12.51
N PHE A 397 -12.54 17.67 13.17
CA PHE A 397 -11.16 17.67 12.66
C PHE A 397 -11.07 17.04 11.27
N LEU A 398 -11.60 15.83 11.11
CA LEU A 398 -11.58 15.11 9.84
C LEU A 398 -12.29 15.87 8.74
N TYR A 399 -13.45 16.47 9.02
CA TYR A 399 -14.19 17.25 8.04
C TYR A 399 -13.33 18.38 7.46
N HIS A 400 -12.67 19.15 8.31
CA HIS A 400 -11.80 20.24 7.86
C HIS A 400 -10.50 19.74 7.21
N ALA A 401 -9.89 18.72 7.76
CA ALA A 401 -8.66 18.16 7.21
C ALA A 401 -8.87 17.51 5.82
N ILE A 402 -9.94 16.75 5.63
CA ILE A 402 -10.31 16.15 4.34
C ILE A 402 -10.58 17.23 3.28
N LYS A 403 -11.30 18.30 3.64
CA LYS A 403 -11.52 19.44 2.74
C LYS A 403 -10.22 20.12 2.30
N ASN A 404 -9.16 19.99 3.08
CA ASN A 404 -7.85 20.56 2.81
C ASN A 404 -6.86 19.52 2.27
N GLY A 405 -7.32 18.33 1.87
CA GLY A 405 -6.53 17.34 1.15
C GLY A 405 -6.01 16.16 1.98
N LEU A 406 -6.49 15.96 3.22
CA LEU A 406 -6.16 14.76 3.99
C LEU A 406 -6.67 13.53 3.24
N THR A 407 -5.75 12.65 2.84
CA THR A 407 -6.04 11.48 2.01
C THR A 407 -6.46 10.28 2.86
N MET A 408 -5.79 10.07 3.99
CA MET A 408 -6.04 8.95 4.89
C MET A 408 -5.91 9.35 6.35
N GLY A 409 -6.40 8.50 7.24
CA GLY A 409 -6.26 8.71 8.68
C GLY A 409 -6.25 7.41 9.45
N ILE A 410 -5.39 7.37 10.46
CA ILE A 410 -5.35 6.28 11.42
C ILE A 410 -6.38 6.61 12.49
N VAL A 411 -7.52 5.91 12.46
CA VAL A 411 -8.67 6.22 13.32
C VAL A 411 -9.53 4.98 13.53
N ASN A 412 -10.15 4.90 14.70
CA ASN A 412 -11.21 3.93 14.94
C ASN A 412 -12.53 4.46 14.37
N PRO A 413 -13.12 3.81 13.33
CA PRO A 413 -14.38 4.27 12.74
C PRO A 413 -15.55 4.38 13.74
N SER A 414 -15.54 3.54 14.80
CA SER A 414 -16.56 3.60 15.85
C SER A 414 -16.44 4.83 16.77
N MET A 415 -15.40 5.64 16.61
CA MET A 415 -15.18 6.90 17.33
C MET A 415 -15.39 8.13 16.44
N LEU A 416 -16.25 8.01 15.46
CA LEU A 416 -16.62 9.09 14.55
C LEU A 416 -18.15 9.27 14.57
N GLU A 417 -18.58 10.51 14.56
CA GLU A 417 -19.96 10.92 14.34
C GLU A 417 -20.11 11.49 12.92
N ILE A 418 -21.33 11.54 12.41
CA ILE A 418 -21.61 12.27 11.18
C ILE A 418 -21.55 13.77 11.49
N TYR A 419 -20.70 14.51 10.79
CA TYR A 419 -20.47 15.94 11.04
C TYR A 419 -21.75 16.76 11.09
N ASP A 420 -22.70 16.50 10.18
CA ASP A 420 -23.96 17.24 10.11
C ASP A 420 -24.94 16.88 11.23
N ASP A 421 -24.77 15.74 11.88
CA ASP A 421 -25.60 15.31 13.01
C ASP A 421 -25.12 15.89 14.35
N ILE A 422 -23.90 16.44 14.41
CA ILE A 422 -23.38 17.11 15.61
C ILE A 422 -24.22 18.38 15.87
N PRO A 423 -24.79 18.57 17.10
CA PRO A 423 -25.53 19.76 17.44
C PRO A 423 -24.75 21.03 17.10
N LYS A 424 -25.42 21.97 16.42
CA LYS A 424 -24.77 23.19 15.88
C LYS A 424 -23.94 23.95 16.91
N GLU A 425 -24.44 24.12 18.12
CA GLU A 425 -23.75 24.84 19.20
C GLU A 425 -22.44 24.13 19.60
N ALA A 426 -22.49 22.81 19.73
CA ALA A 426 -21.29 22.01 20.03
C ALA A 426 -20.30 22.02 18.86
N ARG A 427 -20.81 21.89 17.63
CA ARG A 427 -19.98 21.92 16.42
C ARG A 427 -19.25 23.26 16.27
N ASP A 428 -19.98 24.39 16.41
CA ASP A 428 -19.39 25.71 16.30
C ASP A 428 -18.30 25.94 17.38
N ALA A 429 -18.54 25.51 18.62
CA ALA A 429 -17.54 25.59 19.69
C ALA A 429 -16.31 24.74 19.43
N ILE A 430 -16.48 23.51 18.89
CA ILE A 430 -15.35 22.66 18.51
C ILE A 430 -14.57 23.28 17.35
N GLU A 431 -15.25 23.86 16.35
CA GLU A 431 -14.59 24.55 15.24
C GLU A 431 -13.80 25.78 15.71
N ASP A 432 -14.33 26.54 16.65
CA ASP A 432 -13.64 27.72 17.20
C ASP A 432 -12.31 27.31 17.86
N VAL A 433 -12.31 26.21 18.60
CA VAL A 433 -11.08 25.64 19.19
C VAL A 433 -10.16 25.07 18.10
N MET A 434 -10.71 24.27 17.17
CA MET A 434 -9.94 23.57 16.14
C MET A 434 -9.23 24.54 15.20
N LEU A 435 -9.88 25.62 14.82
CA LEU A 435 -9.40 26.62 13.88
C LEU A 435 -8.85 27.88 14.57
N ASN A 436 -8.74 27.84 15.90
CA ASN A 436 -8.29 28.96 16.74
C ASN A 436 -8.98 30.29 16.39
N ARG A 437 -10.30 30.28 16.16
CA ARG A 437 -11.06 31.47 15.74
C ARG A 437 -11.14 32.53 16.83
N ASN A 438 -11.09 32.12 18.10
CA ASN A 438 -11.21 33.01 19.27
C ASN A 438 -9.81 33.35 19.87
N GLN A 439 -8.72 33.07 19.16
CA GLN A 439 -7.34 33.35 19.59
C GLN A 439 -7.02 32.83 21.01
N GLY A 440 -7.65 31.73 21.41
CA GLY A 440 -7.41 31.06 22.69
C GLY A 440 -8.28 31.56 23.86
N GLU A 441 -9.35 32.34 23.61
CA GLU A 441 -10.35 32.74 24.63
C GLU A 441 -11.39 31.63 24.91
#